data_1c7a2c7d2589827a22a0aa31aea1c642
#
_entry.id   1c7a2c7d2589827a22a0aa31aea1c642
#
_cell.length_a   1.000
_cell.length_b   1.000
_cell.length_c   1.000
_cell.angle_alpha   90.00
_cell.angle_beta   90.00
_cell.angle_gamma   90.00
#
_symmetry.space_group_name_H-M   'P 1'
#
loop_
_entity.id
_entity.type
_entity.pdbx_description
1 polymer ?
#
loop_
_entity_poly.entity_id
_entity_poly.type
_entity_poly.pdbx_seq_one_letter_code
_entity_poly.pdbx_strand_id
1 'polypeptide(L)'
;MFSHINPDNYQTQLSEKKAEIAEQFKQFNIPAIDVYTSEPINYRMRAEFRVWHDGDDLNYIMFNQETKEKYHVHDFPVASVLINKTMSALLDDVRSNTVLRQKLFQVDFLSTLSGEMLVSLLYHKPLTEEWQSEATALAKRLSVIAPTSIIGRARKQKMIIGKDYVTERLTVGDDIYQYQQVENSFTQPNAGVNEKMLLWAQQATAGKGGDLIELYCGNGNFSIALAKNFDRVLGTEISKSSVNSAQINIRDNNIDNIHIVRMSSEEFSQAMAGERQFRRLEGFDLTSYSFDTVLVDPPRAGLDKDSVALVSQFNQIIYISCNPDTLKDNLEDLTKTHTIEKFALFDQFPYTHHVESGVILTKK
;
A
#
# COMPACT_ATOMS: atom_id res chain seq x y z
N MET A 1 -6.77 -25.03 8.47
CA MET A 1 -7.31 -23.77 7.98
C MET A 1 -6.21 -22.91 7.37
N PHE A 2 -5.19 -22.54 8.11
CA PHE A 2 -3.99 -21.85 7.61
C PHE A 2 -2.79 -22.79 7.43
N SER A 3 -3.06 -24.06 7.13
CA SER A 3 -2.02 -25.10 7.00
C SER A 3 -1.02 -24.87 5.86
N HIS A 4 -1.43 -24.06 4.87
CA HIS A 4 -0.55 -23.64 3.78
C HIS A 4 0.48 -22.58 4.25
N ILE A 5 0.24 -21.91 5.39
CA ILE A 5 1.17 -20.96 5.99
C ILE A 5 2.12 -21.76 6.89
N ASN A 6 3.25 -22.14 6.34
CA ASN A 6 4.27 -22.91 7.03
C ASN A 6 5.65 -22.23 6.89
N PRO A 7 6.18 -21.64 7.97
CA PRO A 7 7.50 -21.00 7.95
C PRO A 7 8.63 -21.87 7.42
N ASP A 8 8.59 -23.18 7.68
CA ASP A 8 9.61 -24.14 7.22
C ASP A 8 9.63 -24.26 5.68
N ASN A 9 8.50 -24.00 5.02
CA ASN A 9 8.36 -24.04 3.57
C ASN A 9 8.54 -22.68 2.89
N TYR A 10 8.87 -21.64 3.64
CA TYR A 10 8.96 -20.27 3.12
C TYR A 10 9.94 -20.16 1.93
N GLN A 11 11.13 -20.73 2.06
CA GLN A 11 12.14 -20.67 0.99
C GLN A 11 11.73 -21.45 -0.25
N THR A 12 10.98 -22.54 -0.08
CA THR A 12 10.47 -23.33 -1.19
C THR A 12 9.46 -22.52 -2.00
N GLN A 13 8.43 -21.94 -1.34
CA GLN A 13 7.42 -21.10 -2.03
C GLN A 13 8.04 -19.88 -2.73
N LEU A 14 9.07 -19.27 -2.12
CA LEU A 14 9.76 -18.13 -2.72
C LEU A 14 10.55 -18.54 -3.98
N SER A 15 11.20 -19.71 -3.93
CA SER A 15 11.93 -20.28 -5.07
C SER A 15 10.99 -20.63 -6.22
N GLU A 16 9.81 -21.18 -5.90
CA GLU A 16 8.75 -21.48 -6.88
C GLU A 16 8.25 -20.19 -7.55
N LYS A 17 7.90 -19.15 -6.78
CA LYS A 17 7.52 -17.84 -7.31
C LYS A 17 8.58 -17.26 -8.23
N LYS A 18 9.87 -17.32 -7.82
CA LYS A 18 10.98 -16.86 -8.66
C LYS A 18 11.05 -17.62 -9.98
N ALA A 19 10.89 -18.95 -9.95
CA ALA A 19 10.93 -19.77 -11.15
C ALA A 19 9.76 -19.46 -12.08
N GLU A 20 8.55 -19.29 -11.56
CA GLU A 20 7.36 -18.92 -12.32
C GLU A 20 7.54 -17.55 -13.00
N ILE A 21 8.04 -16.55 -12.30
CA ILE A 21 8.32 -15.23 -12.87
C ILE A 21 9.42 -15.32 -13.94
N ALA A 22 10.49 -16.05 -13.69
CA ALA A 22 11.56 -16.23 -14.68
C ALA A 22 11.03 -16.87 -15.97
N GLU A 23 10.17 -17.88 -15.88
CA GLU A 23 9.54 -18.51 -17.04
C GLU A 23 8.56 -17.58 -17.76
N GLN A 24 7.73 -16.85 -17.00
CA GLN A 24 6.74 -15.92 -17.55
C GLN A 24 7.38 -14.79 -18.37
N PHE A 25 8.55 -14.30 -17.96
CA PHE A 25 9.24 -13.17 -18.58
C PHE A 25 10.43 -13.58 -19.46
N LYS A 26 10.66 -14.86 -19.71
CA LYS A 26 11.82 -15.34 -20.49
C LYS A 26 11.94 -14.74 -21.89
N GLN A 27 10.82 -14.39 -22.51
CA GLN A 27 10.80 -13.79 -23.86
C GLN A 27 11.46 -12.41 -23.92
N PHE A 28 11.56 -11.69 -22.79
CA PHE A 28 12.13 -10.34 -22.71
C PHE A 28 13.62 -10.32 -22.43
N ASN A 29 14.27 -11.50 -22.30
CA ASN A 29 15.68 -11.61 -21.94
C ASN A 29 16.04 -10.76 -20.70
N ILE A 30 15.23 -10.92 -19.63
CA ILE A 30 15.39 -10.16 -18.39
C ILE A 30 16.74 -10.47 -17.72
N PRO A 31 17.34 -9.51 -17.00
CA PRO A 31 18.52 -9.78 -16.16
C PRO A 31 18.20 -10.73 -15.01
N ALA A 32 19.21 -11.13 -14.24
CA ALA A 32 18.98 -11.92 -13.03
C ALA A 32 18.00 -11.22 -12.11
N ILE A 33 17.01 -11.99 -11.63
CA ILE A 33 15.95 -11.46 -10.75
C ILE A 33 16.52 -11.24 -9.35
N ASP A 34 16.51 -9.99 -8.88
CA ASP A 34 16.76 -9.63 -7.48
C ASP A 34 15.57 -10.06 -6.64
N VAL A 35 15.78 -10.86 -5.60
CA VAL A 35 14.69 -11.37 -4.75
C VAL A 35 14.74 -10.73 -3.38
N TYR A 36 13.64 -10.09 -2.98
CA TYR A 36 13.46 -9.45 -1.69
C TYR A 36 12.44 -10.23 -0.85
N THR A 37 12.98 -10.84 0.21
CA THR A 37 12.22 -11.72 1.11
C THR A 37 11.31 -10.94 2.06
N SER A 38 10.24 -11.58 2.52
CA SER A 38 9.41 -11.15 3.65
C SER A 38 9.81 -11.90 4.93
N GLU A 39 9.31 -11.44 6.07
CA GLU A 39 9.15 -12.32 7.22
C GLU A 39 8.15 -13.43 6.85
N PRO A 40 8.38 -14.69 7.29
CA PRO A 40 7.51 -15.82 6.92
C PRO A 40 6.12 -15.76 7.55
N ILE A 41 5.96 -15.06 8.69
CA ILE A 41 4.69 -14.81 9.40
C ILE A 41 4.69 -13.38 9.97
N ASN A 42 3.53 -12.94 10.46
CA ASN A 42 3.37 -11.64 11.15
C ASN A 42 3.81 -10.41 10.34
N TYR A 43 3.83 -10.51 9.03
CA TYR A 43 4.31 -9.46 8.13
C TYR A 43 3.23 -8.45 7.72
N ARG A 44 1.95 -8.84 7.85
CA ARG A 44 0.82 -8.09 7.30
C ARG A 44 0.31 -7.05 8.29
N MET A 45 0.36 -5.77 7.88
CA MET A 45 -0.01 -4.62 8.72
C MET A 45 -1.49 -4.27 8.64
N ARG A 46 -2.26 -4.89 7.74
CA ARG A 46 -3.71 -4.68 7.61
C ARG A 46 -4.45 -6.01 7.55
N ALA A 47 -5.55 -6.12 8.31
CA ALA A 47 -6.44 -7.28 8.27
C ALA A 47 -7.90 -6.84 8.47
N GLU A 48 -8.82 -7.51 7.79
CA GLU A 48 -10.26 -7.23 7.82
C GLU A 48 -11.00 -8.54 8.09
N PHE A 49 -11.92 -8.53 9.06
CA PHE A 49 -12.68 -9.70 9.44
C PHE A 49 -14.17 -9.39 9.53
N ARG A 50 -14.98 -10.29 9.00
CA ARG A 50 -16.40 -10.30 9.32
C ARG A 50 -16.60 -10.75 10.76
N VAL A 51 -17.64 -10.19 11.41
CA VAL A 51 -18.04 -10.58 12.75
C VAL A 51 -19.30 -11.44 12.68
N TRP A 52 -19.22 -12.61 13.27
CA TRP A 52 -20.33 -13.53 13.37
C TRP A 52 -20.91 -13.53 14.78
N HIS A 53 -22.23 -13.32 14.88
CA HIS A 53 -22.98 -13.40 16.12
C HIS A 53 -23.56 -14.81 16.28
N ASP A 54 -23.20 -15.50 17.34
CA ASP A 54 -23.72 -16.83 17.68
C ASP A 54 -24.31 -16.77 19.10
N GLY A 55 -25.59 -16.38 19.18
CA GLY A 55 -26.24 -16.10 20.47
C GLY A 55 -25.50 -14.97 21.22
N ASP A 56 -24.98 -15.31 22.38
CA ASP A 56 -24.18 -14.40 23.20
C ASP A 56 -22.71 -14.37 22.85
N ASP A 57 -22.25 -15.20 21.94
CA ASP A 57 -20.87 -15.21 21.48
C ASP A 57 -20.64 -14.35 20.24
N LEU A 58 -19.40 -13.93 20.06
CA LEU A 58 -18.89 -13.17 18.92
C LEU A 58 -17.60 -13.82 18.42
N ASN A 59 -17.49 -13.98 17.10
CA ASN A 59 -16.30 -14.54 16.51
C ASN A 59 -15.93 -13.80 15.23
N TYR A 60 -14.62 -13.62 14.97
CA TYR A 60 -14.17 -13.29 13.64
C TYR A 60 -14.35 -14.48 12.72
N ILE A 61 -14.78 -14.22 11.49
CA ILE A 61 -14.91 -15.26 10.48
C ILE A 61 -14.24 -14.84 9.16
N MET A 62 -13.80 -15.85 8.45
CA MET A 62 -13.45 -15.79 7.03
C MET A 62 -14.21 -16.86 6.28
N PHE A 63 -14.25 -16.75 4.96
CA PHE A 63 -14.85 -17.75 4.07
C PHE A 63 -13.75 -18.44 3.27
N ASN A 64 -13.82 -19.75 3.21
CA ASN A 64 -13.02 -20.50 2.26
C ASN A 64 -13.40 -20.08 0.84
N GLN A 65 -12.42 -19.75 0.01
CA GLN A 65 -12.69 -19.22 -1.33
C GLN A 65 -13.32 -20.24 -2.26
N GLU A 66 -13.00 -21.54 -2.09
CA GLU A 66 -13.48 -22.64 -2.91
C GLU A 66 -14.83 -23.16 -2.41
N THR A 67 -14.90 -23.57 -1.14
CA THR A 67 -16.10 -24.21 -0.57
C THR A 67 -17.16 -23.20 -0.13
N LYS A 68 -16.81 -21.92 0.00
CA LYS A 68 -17.64 -20.85 0.58
C LYS A 68 -18.07 -21.09 2.02
N GLU A 69 -17.53 -22.10 2.67
CA GLU A 69 -17.81 -22.39 4.09
C GLU A 69 -17.14 -21.32 4.97
N LYS A 70 -17.87 -20.87 5.97
CA LYS A 70 -17.35 -19.96 6.99
C LYS A 70 -16.52 -20.74 7.99
N TYR A 71 -15.50 -20.08 8.51
CA TYR A 71 -14.71 -20.60 9.61
C TYR A 71 -14.31 -19.48 10.58
N HIS A 72 -14.16 -19.84 11.85
CA HIS A 72 -13.74 -18.92 12.89
C HIS A 72 -12.24 -18.65 12.79
N VAL A 73 -11.86 -17.41 13.04
CA VAL A 73 -10.47 -16.94 13.05
C VAL A 73 -10.13 -16.47 14.46
N HIS A 74 -9.37 -17.28 15.19
CA HIS A 74 -8.88 -16.91 16.51
C HIS A 74 -7.52 -16.22 16.44
N ASP A 75 -6.71 -16.64 15.49
CA ASP A 75 -5.38 -16.13 15.19
C ASP A 75 -5.19 -16.10 13.67
N PHE A 76 -4.52 -15.06 13.18
CA PHE A 76 -4.25 -14.89 11.76
C PHE A 76 -2.73 -14.84 11.56
N PRO A 77 -2.07 -15.97 11.23
CA PRO A 77 -0.62 -16.09 11.28
C PRO A 77 0.16 -15.07 10.45
N VAL A 78 -0.43 -14.56 9.36
CA VAL A 78 0.20 -13.54 8.53
C VAL A 78 0.05 -12.13 9.07
N ALA A 79 -0.98 -11.86 9.90
CA ALA A 79 -1.17 -10.54 10.50
C ALA A 79 -0.07 -10.23 11.52
N SER A 80 0.28 -8.95 11.65
CA SER A 80 1.28 -8.50 12.63
C SER A 80 0.93 -9.01 14.04
N VAL A 81 1.96 -9.20 14.86
CA VAL A 81 1.78 -9.57 16.28
C VAL A 81 0.84 -8.59 16.98
N LEU A 82 0.93 -7.31 16.62
CA LEU A 82 0.09 -6.27 17.19
C LEU A 82 -1.39 -6.46 16.81
N ILE A 83 -1.68 -6.78 15.55
CA ILE A 83 -3.04 -7.09 15.11
C ILE A 83 -3.57 -8.31 15.88
N ASN A 84 -2.84 -9.42 15.94
CA ASN A 84 -3.31 -10.63 16.63
C ASN A 84 -3.61 -10.38 18.12
N LYS A 85 -2.75 -9.65 18.83
CA LYS A 85 -3.00 -9.26 20.22
C LYS A 85 -4.24 -8.38 20.36
N THR A 86 -4.41 -7.41 19.46
CA THR A 86 -5.55 -6.49 19.49
C THR A 86 -6.86 -7.21 19.11
N MET A 87 -6.83 -8.15 18.15
CA MET A 87 -7.98 -8.98 17.79
C MET A 87 -8.57 -9.71 19.00
N SER A 88 -7.73 -10.40 19.77
CA SER A 88 -8.18 -11.14 20.97
C SER A 88 -8.75 -10.19 22.01
N ALA A 89 -8.01 -9.16 22.41
CA ALA A 89 -8.44 -8.21 23.43
C ALA A 89 -9.73 -7.46 23.05
N LEU A 90 -9.85 -7.04 21.79
CA LEU A 90 -11.06 -6.38 21.29
C LEU A 90 -12.28 -7.30 21.40
N LEU A 91 -12.14 -8.56 20.97
CA LEU A 91 -13.25 -9.50 20.97
C LEU A 91 -13.74 -9.82 22.37
N ASP A 92 -12.82 -9.97 23.33
CA ASP A 92 -13.13 -10.22 24.75
C ASP A 92 -13.89 -9.03 25.37
N ASP A 93 -13.46 -7.81 25.08
CA ASP A 93 -14.15 -6.60 25.53
C ASP A 93 -15.54 -6.42 24.89
N VAL A 94 -15.66 -6.64 23.58
CA VAL A 94 -16.90 -6.40 22.84
C VAL A 94 -17.95 -7.46 23.14
N ARG A 95 -17.58 -8.72 23.42
CA ARG A 95 -18.55 -9.79 23.76
C ARG A 95 -19.49 -9.41 24.90
N SER A 96 -18.98 -8.82 25.96
CA SER A 96 -19.76 -8.43 27.13
C SER A 96 -20.42 -7.05 27.01
N ASN A 97 -20.05 -6.25 26.01
CA ASN A 97 -20.53 -4.89 25.82
C ASN A 97 -21.69 -4.84 24.82
N THR A 98 -22.92 -4.74 25.31
CA THR A 98 -24.14 -4.75 24.49
C THR A 98 -24.20 -3.60 23.48
N VAL A 99 -23.62 -2.43 23.82
CA VAL A 99 -23.60 -1.25 22.93
C VAL A 99 -22.65 -1.47 21.78
N LEU A 100 -21.44 -1.99 22.04
CA LEU A 100 -20.43 -2.20 21.01
C LEU A 100 -20.68 -3.45 20.17
N ARG A 101 -21.23 -4.54 20.76
CA ARG A 101 -21.47 -5.78 20.01
C ARG A 101 -22.65 -5.71 19.05
N GLN A 102 -23.72 -4.97 19.42
CA GLN A 102 -24.97 -4.99 18.67
C GLN A 102 -24.81 -4.51 17.24
N LYS A 103 -25.11 -5.38 16.25
CA LYS A 103 -25.01 -5.09 14.81
C LYS A 103 -23.62 -4.71 14.31
N LEU A 104 -22.56 -5.01 15.06
CA LEU A 104 -21.19 -5.01 14.57
C LEU A 104 -21.05 -6.15 13.54
N PHE A 105 -20.64 -5.84 12.32
CA PHE A 105 -20.57 -6.86 11.26
C PHE A 105 -19.18 -7.03 10.64
N GLN A 106 -18.29 -6.06 10.86
CA GLN A 106 -16.90 -6.12 10.37
C GLN A 106 -15.99 -5.31 11.30
N VAL A 107 -14.77 -5.78 11.43
CA VAL A 107 -13.68 -5.07 12.10
C VAL A 107 -12.47 -5.06 11.16
N ASP A 108 -11.91 -3.86 10.95
CA ASP A 108 -10.69 -3.67 10.19
C ASP A 108 -9.58 -3.21 11.12
N PHE A 109 -8.40 -3.77 10.94
CA PHE A 109 -7.20 -3.44 11.71
C PHE A 109 -6.14 -2.87 10.79
N LEU A 110 -5.49 -1.81 11.22
CA LEU A 110 -4.31 -1.24 10.60
C LEU A 110 -3.26 -1.00 11.69
N SER A 111 -2.16 -1.72 11.63
CA SER A 111 -1.00 -1.55 12.51
C SER A 111 0.17 -0.95 11.76
N THR A 112 1.18 -0.49 12.48
CA THR A 112 2.43 0.04 11.94
C THR A 112 3.64 -0.65 12.57
N LEU A 113 4.78 -0.60 11.89
CA LEU A 113 6.08 -1.01 12.47
C LEU A 113 6.46 -0.11 13.66
N SER A 114 6.02 1.16 13.64
CA SER A 114 6.20 2.11 14.74
C SER A 114 5.35 1.79 15.98
N GLY A 115 4.44 0.81 15.90
CA GLY A 115 3.67 0.32 17.04
C GLY A 115 2.36 1.05 17.29
N GLU A 116 1.79 1.78 16.33
CA GLU A 116 0.45 2.37 16.41
C GLU A 116 -0.62 1.41 15.87
N MET A 117 -1.84 1.51 16.37
CA MET A 117 -3.00 0.72 15.96
C MET A 117 -4.21 1.60 15.62
N LEU A 118 -4.85 1.30 14.51
CA LEU A 118 -6.17 1.85 14.15
C LEU A 118 -7.15 0.70 13.97
N VAL A 119 -8.29 0.77 14.66
CA VAL A 119 -9.36 -0.21 14.57
C VAL A 119 -10.61 0.45 14.04
N SER A 120 -11.16 -0.07 12.94
CA SER A 120 -12.46 0.37 12.41
C SER A 120 -13.54 -0.63 12.76
N LEU A 121 -14.60 -0.18 13.42
CA LEU A 121 -15.76 -0.96 13.82
C LEU A 121 -16.94 -0.58 12.90
N LEU A 122 -17.42 -1.52 12.08
CA LEU A 122 -18.44 -1.28 11.06
C LEU A 122 -19.78 -1.87 11.48
N TYR A 123 -20.84 -1.04 11.46
CA TYR A 123 -22.15 -1.36 12.02
C TYR A 123 -23.30 -1.27 11.03
N HIS A 124 -24.29 -2.16 11.21
CA HIS A 124 -25.62 -2.07 10.61
C HIS A 124 -26.64 -1.32 11.48
N LYS A 125 -26.19 -0.44 12.35
CA LYS A 125 -27.02 0.45 13.17
C LYS A 125 -26.40 1.84 13.23
N PRO A 126 -27.17 2.91 13.55
CA PRO A 126 -26.61 4.22 13.81
C PRO A 126 -25.67 4.21 15.04
N LEU A 127 -24.66 5.07 14.99
CA LEU A 127 -23.77 5.33 16.11
C LEU A 127 -24.38 6.41 17.01
N THR A 128 -24.29 6.23 18.33
CA THR A 128 -24.88 7.11 19.34
C THR A 128 -23.79 7.71 20.25
N GLU A 129 -24.17 8.67 21.11
CA GLU A 129 -23.27 9.19 22.16
C GLU A 129 -22.83 8.08 23.13
N GLU A 130 -23.75 7.13 23.44
CA GLU A 130 -23.42 5.97 24.26
C GLU A 130 -22.34 5.11 23.57
N TRP A 131 -22.48 4.87 22.25
CA TRP A 131 -21.43 4.19 21.48
C TRP A 131 -20.09 4.93 21.58
N GLN A 132 -20.10 6.26 21.46
CA GLN A 132 -18.90 7.07 21.56
C GLN A 132 -18.21 6.93 22.93
N SER A 133 -19.00 6.92 24.00
CA SER A 133 -18.49 6.73 25.35
C SER A 133 -17.85 5.36 25.53
N GLU A 134 -18.54 4.29 25.10
CA GLU A 134 -18.05 2.91 25.19
C GLU A 134 -16.81 2.67 24.30
N ALA A 135 -16.80 3.22 23.09
CA ALA A 135 -15.65 3.15 22.20
C ALA A 135 -14.43 3.90 22.75
N THR A 136 -14.65 5.02 23.46
CA THR A 136 -13.58 5.77 24.15
C THR A 136 -12.97 4.93 25.28
N ALA A 137 -13.81 4.27 26.06
CA ALA A 137 -13.34 3.37 27.11
C ALA A 137 -12.59 2.15 26.54
N LEU A 138 -13.09 1.58 25.44
CA LEU A 138 -12.42 0.49 24.71
C LEU A 138 -11.04 0.93 24.18
N ALA A 139 -10.94 2.08 23.50
CA ALA A 139 -9.68 2.61 23.01
C ALA A 139 -8.63 2.74 24.12
N LYS A 140 -9.05 3.21 25.31
CA LYS A 140 -8.17 3.31 26.48
C LYS A 140 -7.67 1.94 26.95
N ARG A 141 -8.54 0.92 26.97
CA ARG A 141 -8.14 -0.45 27.36
C ARG A 141 -7.17 -1.05 26.33
N LEU A 142 -7.47 -0.93 25.05
CA LEU A 142 -6.60 -1.44 23.98
C LEU A 142 -5.25 -0.70 23.94
N SER A 143 -5.22 0.57 24.38
CA SER A 143 -3.97 1.35 24.42
C SER A 143 -2.93 0.83 25.44
N VAL A 144 -3.30 -0.15 26.27
CA VAL A 144 -2.32 -0.91 27.08
C VAL A 144 -1.44 -1.81 26.19
N ILE A 145 -1.97 -2.26 25.05
CA ILE A 145 -1.23 -3.07 24.05
C ILE A 145 -0.38 -2.15 23.17
N ALA A 146 -1.01 -1.10 22.63
CA ALA A 146 -0.37 -0.10 21.76
C ALA A 146 -1.25 1.15 21.68
N PRO A 147 -0.70 2.35 21.40
CA PRO A 147 -1.48 3.54 21.11
C PRO A 147 -2.56 3.23 20.06
N THR A 148 -3.83 3.22 20.48
CA THR A 148 -4.95 2.75 19.66
C THR A 148 -5.98 3.85 19.44
N SER A 149 -6.32 4.09 18.19
CA SER A 149 -7.48 4.88 17.76
C SER A 149 -8.60 3.98 17.26
N ILE A 150 -9.86 4.40 17.45
CA ILE A 150 -11.03 3.64 16.99
C ILE A 150 -11.88 4.51 16.06
N ILE A 151 -12.30 3.93 14.94
CA ILE A 151 -13.25 4.53 14.01
C ILE A 151 -14.55 3.74 14.05
N GLY A 152 -15.65 4.39 14.36
CA GLY A 152 -16.98 3.83 14.17
C GLY A 152 -17.51 4.21 12.79
N ARG A 153 -18.00 3.22 12.06
CA ARG A 153 -18.66 3.42 10.76
C ARG A 153 -20.06 2.83 10.75
N ALA A 154 -21.01 3.63 10.31
CA ALA A 154 -22.36 3.21 9.99
C ALA A 154 -22.82 3.93 8.72
N ARG A 155 -24.04 3.65 8.23
CA ARG A 155 -24.55 4.31 7.03
C ARG A 155 -24.49 5.84 7.16
N LYS A 156 -23.65 6.48 6.34
CA LYS A 156 -23.41 7.95 6.31
C LYS A 156 -22.89 8.54 7.65
N GLN A 157 -22.35 7.72 8.53
CA GLN A 157 -21.76 8.19 9.79
C GLN A 157 -20.31 7.70 9.90
N LYS A 158 -19.45 8.58 10.41
CA LYS A 158 -18.09 8.28 10.84
C LYS A 158 -17.87 8.98 12.17
N MET A 159 -17.54 8.21 13.21
CA MET A 159 -17.13 8.72 14.52
C MET A 159 -15.68 8.36 14.76
N ILE A 160 -14.89 9.30 15.27
CA ILE A 160 -13.45 9.15 15.46
C ILE A 160 -13.13 9.25 16.94
N ILE A 161 -12.50 8.23 17.48
CA ILE A 161 -11.95 8.20 18.84
C ILE A 161 -10.42 8.22 18.69
N GLY A 162 -9.81 9.35 19.00
CA GLY A 162 -8.39 9.60 18.75
C GLY A 162 -8.14 10.21 17.37
N LYS A 163 -7.40 9.51 16.51
CA LYS A 163 -7.05 9.93 15.16
C LYS A 163 -7.71 9.02 14.11
N ASP A 164 -7.90 9.50 12.89
CA ASP A 164 -8.35 8.66 11.77
C ASP A 164 -7.18 8.18 10.89
N TYR A 165 -5.99 8.17 11.44
CA TYR A 165 -4.77 7.70 10.81
C TYR A 165 -3.82 7.11 11.85
N VAL A 166 -2.84 6.37 11.36
CA VAL A 166 -1.63 5.97 12.09
C VAL A 166 -0.41 6.52 11.38
N THR A 167 0.70 6.65 12.12
CA THR A 167 1.97 7.10 11.56
C THR A 167 2.91 5.91 11.45
N GLU A 168 3.20 5.50 10.23
CA GLU A 168 4.20 4.49 9.92
C GLU A 168 5.59 5.11 9.85
N ARG A 169 6.60 4.40 10.32
CA ARG A 169 8.02 4.77 10.18
C ARG A 169 8.74 3.65 9.47
N LEU A 170 9.24 3.96 8.26
CA LEU A 170 9.97 3.01 7.43
C LEU A 170 11.46 3.35 7.42
N THR A 171 12.29 2.33 7.62
CA THR A 171 13.75 2.45 7.52
C THR A 171 14.19 2.07 6.11
N VAL A 172 14.74 3.03 5.37
CA VAL A 172 15.17 2.84 3.98
C VAL A 172 16.66 3.16 3.87
N GLY A 173 17.50 2.13 3.93
CA GLY A 173 18.95 2.31 4.10
C GLY A 173 19.27 2.98 5.42
N ASP A 174 19.92 4.13 5.36
CA ASP A 174 20.29 4.92 6.55
C ASP A 174 19.22 5.96 6.95
N ASP A 175 18.16 6.10 6.14
CA ASP A 175 17.11 7.10 6.36
C ASP A 175 15.88 6.49 7.03
N ILE A 176 15.14 7.32 7.78
CA ILE A 176 13.84 6.98 8.35
C ILE A 176 12.82 7.97 7.81
N TYR A 177 11.79 7.44 7.15
CA TYR A 177 10.68 8.22 6.63
C TYR A 177 9.40 7.97 7.42
N GLN A 178 8.61 9.03 7.61
CA GLN A 178 7.32 8.98 8.29
C GLN A 178 6.19 9.10 7.27
N TYR A 179 5.18 8.23 7.41
CA TYR A 179 4.02 8.22 6.53
C TYR A 179 2.73 8.18 7.35
N GLN A 180 1.90 9.20 7.18
CA GLN A 180 0.52 9.15 7.65
C GLN A 180 -0.26 8.15 6.78
N GLN A 181 -0.81 7.13 7.42
CA GLN A 181 -1.67 6.14 6.81
C GLN A 181 -3.11 6.35 7.28
N VAL A 182 -3.91 6.98 6.43
CA VAL A 182 -5.30 7.31 6.74
C VAL A 182 -6.17 6.07 6.67
N GLU A 183 -7.11 5.96 7.58
CA GLU A 183 -8.13 4.92 7.59
C GLU A 183 -8.76 4.78 6.20
N ASN A 184 -8.91 3.54 5.74
CA ASN A 184 -9.52 3.19 4.47
C ASN A 184 -8.78 3.68 3.20
N SER A 185 -7.56 4.25 3.34
CA SER A 185 -6.69 4.53 2.20
C SER A 185 -5.78 3.35 1.91
N PHE A 186 -5.30 3.26 0.67
CA PHE A 186 -4.33 2.24 0.29
C PHE A 186 -3.01 2.44 1.06
N THR A 187 -2.44 1.35 1.53
CA THR A 187 -1.09 1.27 2.09
C THR A 187 -0.49 -0.08 1.69
N GLN A 188 0.83 -0.14 1.53
CA GLN A 188 1.52 -1.41 1.28
C GLN A 188 1.27 -2.35 2.47
N PRO A 189 0.70 -3.54 2.25
CA PRO A 189 0.25 -4.40 3.35
C PRO A 189 1.39 -5.06 4.12
N ASN A 190 2.59 -5.15 3.55
CA ASN A 190 3.80 -5.67 4.18
C ASN A 190 4.82 -4.54 4.28
N ALA A 191 4.86 -3.86 5.41
CA ALA A 191 5.71 -2.69 5.61
C ALA A 191 7.21 -3.02 5.50
N GLY A 192 7.64 -4.20 5.99
CA GLY A 192 9.05 -4.63 5.88
C GLY A 192 9.49 -4.90 4.44
N VAL A 193 8.58 -5.40 3.58
CA VAL A 193 8.87 -5.52 2.15
C VAL A 193 8.80 -4.16 1.46
N ASN A 194 7.90 -3.26 1.89
CA ASN A 194 7.86 -1.89 1.38
C ASN A 194 9.20 -1.15 1.61
N GLU A 195 9.83 -1.30 2.78
CA GLU A 195 11.17 -0.76 3.03
C GLU A 195 12.17 -1.22 1.96
N LYS A 196 12.12 -2.51 1.59
CA LYS A 196 12.99 -3.11 0.56
C LYS A 196 12.67 -2.59 -0.85
N MET A 197 11.39 -2.39 -1.15
CA MET A 197 10.96 -1.78 -2.43
C MET A 197 11.48 -0.35 -2.57
N LEU A 198 11.33 0.45 -1.52
CA LEU A 198 11.83 1.82 -1.48
C LEU A 198 13.36 1.88 -1.60
N LEU A 199 14.07 1.03 -0.87
CA LEU A 199 15.54 0.95 -0.94
C LEU A 199 16.02 0.54 -2.34
N TRP A 200 15.37 -0.46 -2.95
CA TRP A 200 15.68 -0.89 -4.31
C TRP A 200 15.51 0.26 -5.32
N ALA A 201 14.41 0.99 -5.23
CA ALA A 201 14.15 2.13 -6.10
C ALA A 201 15.16 3.27 -5.87
N GLN A 202 15.53 3.56 -4.60
CA GLN A 202 16.58 4.51 -4.28
C GLN A 202 17.93 4.12 -4.87
N GLN A 203 18.31 2.85 -4.73
CA GLN A 203 19.60 2.34 -5.28
C GLN A 203 19.61 2.37 -6.81
N ALA A 204 18.47 2.09 -7.44
CA ALA A 204 18.33 2.13 -8.90
C ALA A 204 18.43 3.56 -9.48
N THR A 205 18.16 4.57 -8.65
CA THR A 205 18.20 5.99 -9.05
C THR A 205 19.32 6.79 -8.40
N ALA A 206 20.23 6.16 -7.68
CA ALA A 206 21.33 6.84 -7.01
C ALA A 206 22.19 7.66 -7.99
N GLY A 207 22.39 8.94 -7.67
CA GLY A 207 23.19 9.86 -8.49
C GLY A 207 22.57 10.26 -9.83
N LYS A 208 21.27 9.98 -10.04
CA LYS A 208 20.60 10.25 -11.30
C LYS A 208 20.43 11.75 -11.56
N GLY A 209 19.99 12.51 -10.56
CA GLY A 209 19.64 13.93 -10.72
C GLY A 209 18.48 14.16 -11.70
N GLY A 210 18.26 15.41 -12.10
CA GLY A 210 17.16 15.79 -12.97
C GLY A 210 15.79 15.71 -12.30
N ASP A 211 14.72 15.66 -13.09
CA ASP A 211 13.35 15.68 -12.58
C ASP A 211 12.67 14.30 -12.70
N LEU A 212 12.00 13.89 -11.63
CA LEU A 212 11.16 12.69 -11.58
C LEU A 212 9.69 13.05 -11.69
N ILE A 213 8.95 12.32 -12.53
CA ILE A 213 7.49 12.24 -12.45
C ILE A 213 7.06 10.90 -11.87
N GLU A 214 6.22 10.90 -10.83
CA GLU A 214 5.54 9.71 -10.33
C GLU A 214 4.05 9.77 -10.67
N LEU A 215 3.58 8.79 -11.43
CA LEU A 215 2.16 8.58 -11.69
C LEU A 215 1.60 7.60 -10.65
N TYR A 216 0.38 7.85 -10.17
CA TYR A 216 -0.28 7.04 -9.12
C TYR A 216 0.46 7.11 -7.77
N CYS A 217 0.94 8.29 -7.37
CA CYS A 217 1.85 8.42 -6.21
C CYS A 217 1.21 8.11 -4.84
N GLY A 218 -0.11 7.95 -4.77
CA GLY A 218 -0.81 7.66 -3.52
C GLY A 218 -0.53 8.72 -2.44
N ASN A 219 -0.07 8.28 -1.28
CA ASN A 219 0.34 9.13 -0.17
C ASN A 219 1.82 9.58 -0.25
N GLY A 220 2.45 9.42 -1.42
CA GLY A 220 3.85 9.80 -1.66
C GLY A 220 4.87 8.73 -1.24
N ASN A 221 4.48 7.46 -1.21
CA ASN A 221 5.32 6.36 -0.73
C ASN A 221 6.71 6.35 -1.41
N PHE A 222 6.76 6.34 -2.74
CA PHE A 222 8.01 6.39 -3.49
C PHE A 222 8.56 7.82 -3.65
N SER A 223 7.71 8.81 -3.95
CA SER A 223 8.14 10.21 -4.12
C SER A 223 9.02 10.69 -2.97
N ILE A 224 8.61 10.41 -1.72
CA ILE A 224 9.32 10.84 -0.51
C ILE A 224 10.66 10.13 -0.39
N ALA A 225 10.68 8.81 -0.57
CA ALA A 225 11.92 8.04 -0.46
C ALA A 225 12.93 8.36 -1.57
N LEU A 226 12.45 8.74 -2.77
CA LEU A 226 13.29 9.03 -3.93
C LEU A 226 13.72 10.50 -4.05
N ALA A 227 13.10 11.41 -3.31
CA ALA A 227 13.33 12.86 -3.41
C ALA A 227 14.82 13.26 -3.37
N LYS A 228 15.61 12.57 -2.55
CA LYS A 228 17.05 12.86 -2.39
C LYS A 228 17.89 12.56 -3.63
N ASN A 229 17.37 11.80 -4.58
CA ASN A 229 18.09 11.39 -5.79
C ASN A 229 17.76 12.27 -7.01
N PHE A 230 16.83 13.21 -6.88
CA PHE A 230 16.34 14.07 -7.95
C PHE A 230 16.40 15.54 -7.56
N ASP A 231 16.52 16.40 -8.55
CA ASP A 231 16.46 17.85 -8.34
C ASP A 231 15.04 18.28 -7.96
N ARG A 232 14.04 17.73 -8.65
CA ARG A 232 12.60 17.93 -8.36
C ARG A 232 11.80 16.68 -8.61
N VAL A 233 10.75 16.49 -7.83
CA VAL A 233 9.79 15.41 -7.98
C VAL A 233 8.39 15.98 -8.15
N LEU A 234 7.70 15.54 -9.20
CA LEU A 234 6.28 15.79 -9.38
C LEU A 234 5.51 14.47 -9.19
N GLY A 235 4.53 14.45 -8.30
CA GLY A 235 3.64 13.30 -8.13
C GLY A 235 2.22 13.62 -8.59
N THR A 236 1.56 12.68 -9.25
CA THR A 236 0.13 12.80 -9.62
C THR A 236 -0.70 11.73 -8.94
N GLU A 237 -1.87 12.11 -8.41
CA GLU A 237 -2.80 11.23 -7.70
C GLU A 237 -4.24 11.77 -7.84
N ILE A 238 -5.22 10.89 -8.05
CA ILE A 238 -6.63 11.30 -8.21
C ILE A 238 -7.39 11.42 -6.88
N SER A 239 -7.00 10.64 -5.88
CA SER A 239 -7.65 10.62 -4.56
C SER A 239 -7.30 11.85 -3.75
N LYS A 240 -8.31 12.64 -3.37
CA LYS A 240 -8.12 13.82 -2.53
C LYS A 240 -7.51 13.49 -1.16
N SER A 241 -7.92 12.37 -0.56
CA SER A 241 -7.39 11.93 0.73
C SER A 241 -5.91 11.56 0.64
N SER A 242 -5.52 10.85 -0.42
CA SER A 242 -4.13 10.48 -0.67
C SER A 242 -3.24 11.70 -0.93
N VAL A 243 -3.70 12.65 -1.75
CA VAL A 243 -2.99 13.92 -1.98
C VAL A 243 -2.79 14.69 -0.68
N ASN A 244 -3.82 14.80 0.15
CA ASN A 244 -3.70 15.48 1.45
C ASN A 244 -2.69 14.76 2.37
N SER A 245 -2.72 13.42 2.42
CA SER A 245 -1.73 12.63 3.15
C SER A 245 -0.32 12.84 2.61
N ALA A 246 -0.15 12.84 1.28
CA ALA A 246 1.15 13.06 0.66
C ALA A 246 1.74 14.43 1.06
N GLN A 247 0.94 15.49 1.05
CA GLN A 247 1.38 16.83 1.46
C GLN A 247 1.78 16.88 2.95
N ILE A 248 1.05 16.18 3.82
CA ILE A 248 1.42 16.04 5.23
C ILE A 248 2.74 15.28 5.36
N ASN A 249 2.88 14.16 4.65
CA ASN A 249 4.06 13.31 4.68
C ASN A 249 5.31 14.06 4.18
N ILE A 250 5.20 14.83 3.10
CA ILE A 250 6.29 15.67 2.58
C ILE A 250 6.77 16.65 3.65
N ARG A 251 5.84 17.38 4.27
CA ARG A 251 6.14 18.34 5.34
C ARG A 251 6.80 17.65 6.55
N ASP A 252 6.24 16.52 7.00
CA ASP A 252 6.68 15.84 8.22
C ASP A 252 8.05 15.14 8.03
N ASN A 253 8.46 14.92 6.78
CA ASN A 253 9.82 14.47 6.42
C ASN A 253 10.77 15.64 6.05
N ASN A 254 10.33 16.89 6.16
CA ASN A 254 11.14 18.10 5.84
C ASN A 254 11.69 18.08 4.41
N ILE A 255 10.91 17.63 3.43
CA ILE A 255 11.28 17.57 2.01
C ILE A 255 10.68 18.80 1.30
N ASP A 256 11.47 19.48 0.50
CA ASP A 256 11.10 20.75 -0.15
C ASP A 256 11.06 20.68 -1.69
N ASN A 257 11.55 19.58 -2.28
CA ASN A 257 11.65 19.42 -3.72
C ASN A 257 10.56 18.53 -4.34
N ILE A 258 9.49 18.20 -3.58
CA ILE A 258 8.34 17.42 -4.08
C ILE A 258 7.12 18.33 -4.27
N HIS A 259 6.46 18.15 -5.40
CA HIS A 259 5.14 18.72 -5.68
C HIS A 259 4.13 17.62 -5.98
N ILE A 260 2.94 17.66 -5.34
CA ILE A 260 1.87 16.70 -5.61
C ILE A 260 0.68 17.44 -6.22
N VAL A 261 0.24 16.96 -7.37
CA VAL A 261 -0.93 17.50 -8.08
C VAL A 261 -2.03 16.46 -8.16
N ARG A 262 -3.25 16.89 -7.81
CA ARG A 262 -4.42 16.03 -7.93
C ARG A 262 -4.84 15.88 -9.39
N MET A 263 -4.37 14.80 -10.05
CA MET A 263 -4.50 14.61 -11.49
C MET A 263 -4.43 13.13 -11.86
N SER A 264 -5.15 12.70 -12.89
CA SER A 264 -4.96 11.35 -13.46
C SER A 264 -3.76 11.32 -14.42
N SER A 265 -3.29 10.13 -14.78
CA SER A 265 -2.25 9.97 -15.81
C SER A 265 -2.68 10.53 -17.17
N GLU A 266 -3.95 10.36 -17.55
CA GLU A 266 -4.54 10.91 -18.76
C GLU A 266 -4.54 12.46 -18.73
N GLU A 267 -5.02 13.06 -17.63
CA GLU A 267 -5.00 14.52 -17.47
C GLU A 267 -3.57 15.08 -17.51
N PHE A 268 -2.61 14.36 -16.92
CA PHE A 268 -1.20 14.74 -16.99
C PHE A 268 -0.67 14.67 -18.42
N SER A 269 -1.00 13.61 -19.16
CA SER A 269 -0.62 13.46 -20.57
C SER A 269 -1.15 14.63 -21.41
N GLN A 270 -2.43 14.98 -21.26
CA GLN A 270 -3.06 16.11 -21.94
C GLN A 270 -2.40 17.47 -21.58
N ALA A 271 -2.02 17.65 -20.32
CA ALA A 271 -1.32 18.84 -19.86
C ALA A 271 0.08 18.97 -20.47
N MET A 272 0.84 17.85 -20.49
CA MET A 272 2.18 17.78 -21.09
C MET A 272 2.16 18.02 -22.60
N ALA A 273 1.14 17.51 -23.30
CA ALA A 273 0.93 17.75 -24.73
C ALA A 273 0.42 19.18 -25.05
N GLY A 274 0.06 19.97 -24.03
CA GLY A 274 -0.54 21.31 -24.23
C GLY A 274 -1.97 21.27 -24.78
N GLU A 275 -2.62 20.11 -24.78
CA GLU A 275 -3.97 19.91 -25.32
C GLU A 275 -5.05 20.55 -24.45
N ARG A 276 -4.78 20.61 -23.13
CA ARG A 276 -5.73 21.14 -22.15
C ARG A 276 -5.04 21.83 -20.98
N GLN A 277 -5.57 23.00 -20.61
CA GLN A 277 -5.18 23.69 -19.39
C GLN A 277 -6.03 23.25 -18.22
N PHE A 278 -5.39 22.99 -17.08
CA PHE A 278 -6.06 22.56 -15.85
C PHE A 278 -5.90 23.63 -14.76
N ARG A 279 -7.01 24.05 -14.14
CA ARG A 279 -7.00 24.99 -13.00
C ARG A 279 -6.05 24.58 -11.88
N ARG A 280 -5.88 23.26 -11.69
CA ARG A 280 -4.99 22.69 -10.66
C ARG A 280 -3.51 22.94 -10.92
N LEU A 281 -3.19 23.39 -12.14
CA LEU A 281 -1.84 23.78 -12.57
C LEU A 281 -1.68 25.29 -12.68
N GLU A 282 -2.68 26.10 -12.28
CA GLU A 282 -2.53 27.55 -12.23
C GLU A 282 -1.38 27.93 -11.30
N GLY A 283 -0.42 28.72 -11.81
CA GLY A 283 0.79 29.10 -11.09
C GLY A 283 1.88 28.03 -11.03
N PHE A 284 1.65 26.85 -11.64
CA PHE A 284 2.62 25.77 -11.75
C PHE A 284 3.08 25.63 -13.21
N ASP A 285 4.36 25.84 -13.45
CA ASP A 285 4.94 25.75 -14.80
C ASP A 285 5.51 24.35 -15.07
N LEU A 286 4.70 23.50 -15.70
CA LEU A 286 5.12 22.16 -16.14
C LEU A 286 6.28 22.23 -17.15
N THR A 287 6.38 23.29 -17.94
CA THR A 287 7.42 23.42 -18.97
C THR A 287 8.80 23.70 -18.38
N SER A 288 8.86 24.11 -17.11
CA SER A 288 10.11 24.28 -16.38
C SER A 288 10.76 22.95 -15.97
N TYR A 289 10.01 21.84 -16.00
CA TYR A 289 10.52 20.52 -15.67
C TYR A 289 11.19 19.87 -16.88
N SER A 290 12.28 19.17 -16.61
CA SER A 290 12.98 18.31 -17.57
C SER A 290 12.91 16.87 -17.07
N PHE A 291 11.73 16.27 -17.22
CA PHE A 291 11.49 14.90 -16.76
C PHE A 291 12.32 13.90 -17.57
N ASP A 292 13.31 13.30 -16.92
CA ASP A 292 14.13 12.22 -17.47
C ASP A 292 13.62 10.84 -17.02
N THR A 293 13.09 10.77 -15.82
CA THR A 293 12.65 9.54 -15.16
C THR A 293 11.17 9.59 -14.84
N VAL A 294 10.45 8.48 -15.11
CA VAL A 294 9.08 8.25 -14.66
C VAL A 294 9.03 7.04 -13.74
N LEU A 295 8.29 7.17 -12.63
CA LEU A 295 7.90 6.04 -11.79
C LEU A 295 6.40 5.79 -11.93
N VAL A 296 6.02 4.53 -12.07
CA VAL A 296 4.63 4.09 -12.10
C VAL A 296 4.41 2.92 -11.14
N ASP A 297 3.35 3.02 -10.33
CA ASP A 297 2.82 1.95 -9.48
C ASP A 297 1.30 1.85 -9.74
N PRO A 298 0.91 1.35 -10.93
CA PRO A 298 -0.47 1.35 -11.36
C PRO A 298 -1.32 0.31 -10.61
N PRO A 299 -2.67 0.43 -10.66
CA PRO A 299 -3.56 -0.60 -10.15
C PRO A 299 -3.36 -1.94 -10.90
N ARG A 300 -3.97 -3.01 -10.39
CA ARG A 300 -3.85 -4.39 -10.94
C ARG A 300 -4.14 -4.54 -12.44
N ALA A 301 -4.84 -3.58 -13.03
CA ALA A 301 -5.11 -3.55 -14.47
C ALA A 301 -3.88 -3.18 -15.32
N GLY A 302 -2.78 -2.73 -14.68
CA GLY A 302 -1.60 -2.23 -15.38
C GLY A 302 -1.83 -0.84 -15.99
N LEU A 303 -0.94 -0.46 -16.90
CA LEU A 303 -1.07 0.76 -17.69
C LEU A 303 -1.96 0.52 -18.92
N ASP A 304 -2.85 1.45 -19.20
CA ASP A 304 -3.55 1.49 -20.47
C ASP A 304 -2.62 1.95 -21.61
N LYS A 305 -3.10 1.87 -22.84
CA LYS A 305 -2.30 2.19 -24.03
C LYS A 305 -1.77 3.61 -24.05
N ASP A 306 -2.57 4.57 -23.57
CA ASP A 306 -2.19 5.97 -23.57
C ASP A 306 -1.15 6.24 -22.49
N SER A 307 -1.28 5.61 -21.33
CA SER A 307 -0.26 5.64 -20.26
C SER A 307 1.04 4.95 -20.70
N VAL A 308 0.98 3.83 -21.42
CA VAL A 308 2.18 3.19 -22.01
C VAL A 308 2.86 4.13 -23.00
N ALA A 309 2.10 4.78 -23.87
CA ALA A 309 2.64 5.75 -24.84
C ALA A 309 3.29 6.96 -24.13
N LEU A 310 2.67 7.44 -23.03
CA LEU A 310 3.23 8.50 -22.22
C LEU A 310 4.57 8.08 -21.57
N VAL A 311 4.60 6.96 -20.86
CA VAL A 311 5.81 6.52 -20.14
C VAL A 311 6.96 6.15 -21.09
N SER A 312 6.67 5.72 -22.31
CA SER A 312 7.66 5.45 -23.35
C SER A 312 8.45 6.68 -23.83
N GLN A 313 8.02 7.88 -23.46
CA GLN A 313 8.73 9.12 -23.83
C GLN A 313 9.94 9.39 -22.95
N PHE A 314 9.95 8.86 -21.71
CA PHE A 314 10.99 9.12 -20.72
C PHE A 314 12.23 8.25 -20.97
N ASN A 315 13.39 8.70 -20.52
CA ASN A 315 14.64 7.96 -20.68
C ASN A 315 14.76 6.77 -19.73
N GLN A 316 14.21 6.92 -18.53
CA GLN A 316 14.16 5.84 -17.54
C GLN A 316 12.74 5.64 -17.03
N ILE A 317 12.32 4.37 -16.92
CA ILE A 317 11.05 3.97 -16.36
C ILE A 317 11.32 3.08 -15.16
N ILE A 318 10.74 3.43 -14.01
CA ILE A 318 10.67 2.59 -12.82
C ILE A 318 9.24 2.07 -12.76
N TYR A 319 9.05 0.79 -13.02
CA TYR A 319 7.72 0.17 -13.02
C TYR A 319 7.60 -0.76 -11.83
N ILE A 320 6.69 -0.46 -10.89
CA ILE A 320 6.27 -1.34 -9.80
C ILE A 320 4.93 -1.97 -10.22
N SER A 321 4.76 -3.27 -10.01
CA SER A 321 3.56 -3.98 -10.43
C SER A 321 3.17 -5.09 -9.48
N CYS A 322 1.91 -5.07 -9.04
CA CYS A 322 1.29 -6.15 -8.25
C CYS A 322 0.65 -7.25 -9.12
N ASN A 323 0.78 -7.19 -10.45
CA ASN A 323 0.20 -8.16 -11.37
C ASN A 323 1.17 -8.49 -12.53
N PRO A 324 1.85 -9.64 -12.47
CA PRO A 324 2.80 -10.04 -13.50
C PRO A 324 2.20 -10.16 -14.91
N ASP A 325 0.92 -10.51 -15.06
CA ASP A 325 0.28 -10.66 -16.36
C ASP A 325 0.18 -9.31 -17.08
N THR A 326 -0.35 -8.30 -16.39
CA THR A 326 -0.47 -6.95 -16.96
C THR A 326 0.89 -6.26 -17.14
N LEU A 327 1.85 -6.55 -16.26
CA LEU A 327 3.23 -6.11 -16.46
C LEU A 327 3.81 -6.70 -17.74
N LYS A 328 3.62 -8.01 -17.97
CA LYS A 328 4.07 -8.68 -19.19
C LYS A 328 3.49 -8.02 -20.43
N ASP A 329 2.17 -7.78 -20.46
CA ASP A 329 1.49 -7.12 -21.57
C ASP A 329 2.07 -5.72 -21.84
N ASN A 330 2.31 -4.93 -20.79
CA ASN A 330 2.90 -3.60 -20.93
C ASN A 330 4.37 -3.65 -21.41
N LEU A 331 5.15 -4.65 -20.98
CA LEU A 331 6.53 -4.82 -21.41
C LEU A 331 6.64 -5.19 -22.91
N GLU A 332 5.63 -5.81 -23.51
CA GLU A 332 5.60 -6.07 -24.97
C GLU A 332 5.69 -4.77 -25.79
N ASP A 333 5.11 -3.69 -25.28
CA ASP A 333 5.19 -2.38 -25.92
C ASP A 333 6.43 -1.59 -25.45
N LEU A 334 6.69 -1.53 -24.15
CA LEU A 334 7.79 -0.76 -23.59
C LEU A 334 9.16 -1.24 -24.08
N THR A 335 9.35 -2.55 -24.25
CA THR A 335 10.63 -3.10 -24.73
C THR A 335 10.91 -2.83 -26.21
N LYS A 336 9.96 -2.29 -26.98
CA LYS A 336 10.22 -1.80 -28.34
C LYS A 336 11.19 -0.61 -28.32
N THR A 337 11.11 0.22 -27.29
CA THR A 337 11.91 1.45 -27.16
C THR A 337 12.90 1.43 -25.99
N HIS A 338 12.76 0.51 -25.05
CA HIS A 338 13.56 0.44 -23.83
C HIS A 338 14.19 -0.94 -23.64
N THR A 339 15.28 -0.98 -22.89
CA THR A 339 15.94 -2.21 -22.43
C THR A 339 15.65 -2.40 -20.94
N ILE A 340 15.39 -3.62 -20.51
CA ILE A 340 15.22 -3.97 -19.10
C ILE A 340 16.61 -4.09 -18.47
N GLU A 341 16.94 -3.18 -17.54
CA GLU A 341 18.22 -3.13 -16.86
C GLU A 341 18.21 -3.87 -15.52
N LYS A 342 17.07 -3.86 -14.82
CA LYS A 342 16.88 -4.57 -13.56
C LYS A 342 15.49 -5.19 -13.51
N PHE A 343 15.41 -6.33 -12.85
CA PHE A 343 14.15 -6.99 -12.52
C PHE A 343 14.19 -7.46 -11.07
N ALA A 344 13.21 -7.06 -10.27
CA ALA A 344 13.07 -7.44 -8.88
C ALA A 344 11.76 -8.18 -8.61
N LEU A 345 11.81 -9.13 -7.69
CA LEU A 345 10.67 -9.81 -7.07
C LEU A 345 10.64 -9.45 -5.59
N PHE A 346 9.54 -8.86 -5.14
CA PHE A 346 9.26 -8.54 -3.75
C PHE A 346 8.18 -9.48 -3.24
N ASP A 347 8.50 -10.29 -2.22
CA ASP A 347 7.53 -11.23 -1.66
C ASP A 347 6.57 -10.53 -0.69
N GLN A 348 5.74 -9.63 -1.25
CA GLN A 348 4.76 -8.82 -0.51
C GLN A 348 3.67 -9.68 0.15
N PHE A 349 3.38 -10.85 -0.45
CA PHE A 349 2.30 -11.75 -0.05
C PHE A 349 2.78 -13.22 0.01
N PRO A 350 3.61 -13.60 1.00
CA PRO A 350 4.01 -14.98 1.21
C PRO A 350 2.83 -15.97 1.20
N TYR A 351 3.06 -17.16 0.68
CA TYR A 351 2.09 -18.27 0.58
C TYR A 351 0.86 -17.98 -0.28
N THR A 352 0.92 -16.98 -1.14
CA THR A 352 -0.11 -16.70 -2.14
C THR A 352 0.51 -16.66 -3.53
N HIS A 353 -0.32 -16.71 -4.57
CA HIS A 353 0.13 -16.55 -5.97
C HIS A 353 0.45 -15.09 -6.34
N HIS A 354 0.19 -14.14 -5.45
CA HIS A 354 0.49 -12.74 -5.72
C HIS A 354 1.99 -12.47 -5.62
N VAL A 355 2.48 -11.74 -6.59
CA VAL A 355 3.87 -11.27 -6.67
C VAL A 355 3.88 -9.77 -6.93
N GLU A 356 4.75 -9.07 -6.22
CA GLU A 356 5.09 -7.70 -6.51
C GLU A 356 6.39 -7.67 -7.29
N SER A 357 6.43 -6.97 -8.42
CA SER A 357 7.60 -6.89 -9.29
C SER A 357 8.08 -5.46 -9.44
N GLY A 358 9.38 -5.28 -9.54
CA GLY A 358 10.00 -4.00 -9.88
C GLY A 358 10.84 -4.14 -11.15
N VAL A 359 10.65 -3.23 -12.10
CA VAL A 359 11.42 -3.24 -13.36
C VAL A 359 12.02 -1.86 -13.60
N ILE A 360 13.31 -1.81 -13.91
CA ILE A 360 13.96 -0.61 -14.41
C ILE A 360 14.20 -0.79 -15.91
N LEU A 361 13.64 0.15 -16.68
CA LEU A 361 13.87 0.20 -18.12
C LEU A 361 14.59 1.49 -18.47
N THR A 362 15.52 1.39 -19.43
CA THR A 362 16.29 2.53 -19.96
C THR A 362 16.14 2.59 -21.47
N LYS A 363 15.95 3.79 -22.00
CA LYS A 363 15.75 4.04 -23.43
C LYS A 363 16.96 3.53 -24.22
N LYS A 364 16.70 2.88 -25.36
CA LYS A 364 17.72 2.34 -26.27
C LYS A 364 18.52 3.43 -26.96
#